data_b9f766fab1440f4356d2e2b9a84284ba
#
_entry.id   b9f766fab1440f4356d2e2b9a84284ba
#
_cell.length_a   1.000
_cell.length_b   1.000
_cell.length_c   1.000
_cell.angle_alpha   90.00
_cell.angle_beta   90.00
_cell.angle_gamma   90.00
#
_symmetry.space_group_name_H-M   'P 1'
#
loop_
_entity.id
_entity.type
_entity.pdbx_description
1 polymer ?
#
loop_
_entity_poly.entity_id
_entity_poly.type
_entity_poly.pdbx_seq_one_letter_code
_entity_poly.pdbx_strand_id
1 'polypeptide(L)'
;MKKKTPVNLHHLYHEALPEDVKLTPMVEVDNVHQRRTTDVYEHALTITAWQQIYDQLHPGKFDGEFSEIVLDDILVFRVYSGLALRQSCQVWPNSFWFGIPATRGEQGFIGSQCLGSAEIATRPGGTEFELSTPDDYTILGVVISEDVITRHAGFLHHPERVLHMLRNQSALEVKEQHKAALWGFVQQA
;
A
#
# COMPACT_ATOMS: atom_id res chain seq x y z
N MET A 1 -3.86 -13.06 -30.65
CA MET A 1 -3.95 -12.29 -29.39
C MET A 1 -4.58 -13.21 -28.33
N LYS A 2 -3.80 -13.71 -27.37
CA LYS A 2 -4.32 -14.48 -26.23
C LYS A 2 -4.84 -13.46 -25.23
N LYS A 3 -6.16 -13.46 -24.94
CA LYS A 3 -6.73 -12.72 -23.83
C LYS A 3 -6.11 -13.27 -22.54
N LYS A 4 -5.30 -12.45 -21.84
CA LYS A 4 -4.88 -12.76 -20.46
C LYS A 4 -6.16 -12.75 -19.61
N THR A 5 -6.41 -13.83 -18.90
CA THR A 5 -7.47 -13.91 -17.88
C THR A 5 -7.09 -12.90 -16.78
N PRO A 6 -8.00 -12.04 -16.33
CA PRO A 6 -7.72 -11.16 -15.21
C PRO A 6 -7.34 -12.02 -14.00
N VAL A 7 -6.32 -11.60 -13.27
CA VAL A 7 -5.93 -12.24 -12.01
C VAL A 7 -7.08 -11.97 -11.03
N ASN A 8 -7.80 -13.02 -10.67
CA ASN A 8 -8.85 -12.92 -9.66
C ASN A 8 -8.18 -12.78 -8.28
N LEU A 9 -7.99 -11.57 -7.84
CA LEU A 9 -7.37 -11.23 -6.57
C LEU A 9 -8.10 -11.86 -5.37
N HIS A 10 -9.39 -12.10 -5.47
CA HIS A 10 -10.19 -12.83 -4.46
C HIS A 10 -9.69 -14.25 -4.20
N HIS A 11 -9.10 -14.92 -5.19
CA HIS A 11 -8.63 -16.30 -5.03
C HIS A 11 -7.34 -16.40 -4.21
N LEU A 12 -6.52 -15.35 -4.18
CA LEU A 12 -5.27 -15.34 -3.41
C LEU A 12 -5.50 -15.17 -1.90
N TYR A 13 -6.67 -14.68 -1.50
CA TYR A 13 -7.02 -14.43 -0.10
C TYR A 13 -7.35 -15.69 0.70
N HIS A 14 -7.91 -16.71 0.04
CA HIS A 14 -8.43 -17.89 0.75
C HIS A 14 -7.40 -18.97 1.05
N GLU A 15 -6.23 -18.95 0.43
CA GLU A 15 -5.21 -19.99 0.64
C GLU A 15 -4.22 -19.71 1.79
N ALA A 16 -4.21 -18.49 2.36
CA ALA A 16 -3.16 -18.05 3.29
C ALA A 16 -3.62 -17.86 4.75
N LEU A 17 -4.91 -18.02 5.06
CA LEU A 17 -5.40 -17.80 6.43
C LEU A 17 -5.41 -19.10 7.24
N PRO A 18 -4.83 -19.12 8.47
CA PRO A 18 -5.08 -20.19 9.43
C PRO A 18 -6.58 -20.27 9.75
N GLU A 19 -7.13 -21.48 9.84
CA GLU A 19 -8.57 -21.72 10.03
C GLU A 19 -9.16 -21.13 11.33
N ASP A 20 -8.30 -20.67 12.25
CA ASP A 20 -8.68 -20.20 13.59
C ASP A 20 -8.77 -18.67 13.73
N VAL A 21 -8.49 -17.90 12.67
CA VAL A 21 -8.51 -16.42 12.73
C VAL A 21 -9.92 -15.90 12.53
N LYS A 22 -10.57 -15.45 13.61
CA LYS A 22 -11.83 -14.69 13.54
C LYS A 22 -11.54 -13.26 13.14
N LEU A 23 -11.70 -12.95 11.86
CA LEU A 23 -11.57 -11.59 11.36
C LEU A 23 -12.78 -10.73 11.77
N THR A 24 -12.52 -9.48 12.11
CA THR A 24 -13.57 -8.47 12.30
C THR A 24 -14.37 -8.33 10.98
N PRO A 25 -15.70 -8.21 11.02
CA PRO A 25 -16.50 -8.05 9.82
C PRO A 25 -16.03 -6.87 8.97
N MET A 26 -15.82 -7.10 7.69
CA MET A 26 -15.51 -6.07 6.71
C MET A 26 -16.80 -5.45 6.21
N VAL A 27 -16.85 -4.13 6.14
CA VAL A 27 -17.96 -3.40 5.48
C VAL A 27 -17.61 -3.28 4.00
N GLU A 28 -18.46 -3.81 3.15
CA GLU A 28 -18.31 -3.78 1.70
C GLU A 28 -19.42 -2.94 1.09
N VAL A 29 -19.04 -1.88 0.39
CA VAL A 29 -19.95 -1.02 -0.36
C VAL A 29 -19.30 -0.69 -1.70
N ASP A 30 -19.87 -1.19 -2.80
CA ASP A 30 -19.47 -0.86 -4.18
C ASP A 30 -17.94 -0.89 -4.42
N ASN A 31 -17.25 -2.01 -4.15
CA ASN A 31 -15.80 -2.19 -4.25
C ASN A 31 -14.96 -1.39 -3.21
N VAL A 32 -15.59 -0.78 -2.22
CA VAL A 32 -14.90 -0.16 -1.08
C VAL A 32 -14.96 -1.12 0.10
N HIS A 33 -13.80 -1.54 0.58
CA HIS A 33 -13.67 -2.39 1.75
C HIS A 33 -13.14 -1.57 2.91
N GLN A 34 -13.78 -1.67 4.07
CA GLN A 34 -13.35 -0.96 5.29
C GLN A 34 -13.32 -1.91 6.47
N ARG A 35 -12.30 -1.77 7.30
CA ARG A 35 -12.14 -2.56 8.53
C ARG A 35 -11.46 -1.74 9.62
N ARG A 36 -11.91 -1.95 10.85
CA ARG A 36 -11.20 -1.50 12.05
C ARG A 36 -10.71 -2.73 12.81
N THR A 37 -9.46 -2.72 13.25
CA THR A 37 -8.81 -3.84 13.93
C THR A 37 -8.26 -3.38 15.27
N THR A 38 -8.26 -4.28 16.24
CA THR A 38 -7.64 -4.07 17.56
C THR A 38 -6.52 -5.07 17.83
N ASP A 39 -6.13 -5.79 16.82
CA ASP A 39 -5.06 -6.77 16.81
C ASP A 39 -4.11 -6.51 15.65
N VAL A 40 -2.81 -6.48 15.90
CA VAL A 40 -1.78 -6.14 14.93
C VAL A 40 -1.65 -7.20 13.83
N TYR A 41 -1.86 -8.48 14.16
CA TYR A 41 -1.79 -9.56 13.18
C TYR A 41 -3.01 -9.54 12.25
N GLU A 42 -4.21 -9.30 12.81
CA GLU A 42 -5.40 -9.08 12.00
C GLU A 42 -5.21 -7.88 11.07
N HIS A 43 -4.59 -6.80 11.57
CA HIS A 43 -4.33 -5.60 10.77
C HIS A 43 -3.41 -5.89 9.59
N ALA A 44 -2.38 -6.71 9.78
CA ALA A 44 -1.49 -7.14 8.71
C ALA A 44 -2.19 -7.89 7.57
N LEU A 45 -3.34 -8.50 7.83
CA LEU A 45 -4.11 -9.30 6.86
C LEU A 45 -5.19 -8.48 6.11
N THR A 46 -5.25 -7.17 6.30
CA THR A 46 -6.34 -6.36 5.75
C THR A 46 -6.17 -5.99 4.28
N ILE A 47 -4.95 -5.76 3.80
CA ILE A 47 -4.71 -5.27 2.43
C ILE A 47 -4.80 -6.40 1.42
N THR A 48 -5.65 -6.23 0.39
CA THR A 48 -5.82 -7.22 -0.66
C THR A 48 -4.54 -7.48 -1.43
N ALA A 49 -4.21 -8.77 -1.64
CA ALA A 49 -3.07 -9.25 -2.43
C ALA A 49 -1.68 -8.77 -1.95
N TRP A 50 -1.56 -8.44 -0.67
CA TRP A 50 -0.28 -8.21 -0.01
C TRP A 50 0.10 -9.41 0.86
N GLN A 51 1.40 -9.68 0.93
CA GLN A 51 1.97 -10.52 1.97
C GLN A 51 2.68 -9.61 2.95
N GLN A 52 2.26 -9.63 4.22
CA GLN A 52 2.87 -8.76 5.22
C GLN A 52 2.80 -9.35 6.61
N ILE A 53 3.81 -9.00 7.40
CA ILE A 53 3.95 -9.34 8.81
C ILE A 53 4.22 -8.04 9.56
N TYR A 54 3.52 -7.83 10.66
CA TYR A 54 3.67 -6.64 11.49
C TYR A 54 4.21 -7.00 12.87
N ASP A 55 5.22 -6.26 13.30
CA ASP A 55 5.70 -6.23 14.68
C ASP A 55 5.30 -4.88 15.29
N GLN A 56 4.55 -4.93 16.39
CA GLN A 56 4.27 -3.74 17.18
C GLN A 56 5.52 -3.36 17.98
N LEU A 57 5.97 -2.11 17.85
CA LEU A 57 7.23 -1.65 18.45
C LEU A 57 7.03 -1.02 19.85
N HIS A 58 5.85 -0.45 20.10
CA HIS A 58 5.53 0.15 21.40
C HIS A 58 4.46 -0.65 22.14
N PRO A 59 4.55 -0.79 23.47
CA PRO A 59 3.53 -1.46 24.25
C PRO A 59 2.23 -0.68 24.24
N GLY A 60 1.10 -1.37 24.22
CA GLY A 60 -0.22 -0.75 24.24
C GLY A 60 -1.27 -1.58 23.54
N LYS A 61 -2.52 -1.11 23.64
CA LYS A 61 -3.62 -1.70 22.90
C LYS A 61 -3.59 -1.16 21.48
N PHE A 62 -3.46 -2.04 20.52
CA PHE A 62 -3.48 -1.68 19.09
C PHE A 62 -4.85 -1.15 18.68
N ASP A 63 -4.85 -0.14 17.83
CA ASP A 63 -6.02 0.38 17.11
C ASP A 63 -5.60 0.69 15.69
N GLY A 64 -6.26 0.08 14.71
CA GLY A 64 -5.96 0.24 13.31
C GLY A 64 -7.22 0.43 12.49
N GLU A 65 -7.13 1.28 11.47
CA GLU A 65 -8.19 1.48 10.48
C GLU A 65 -7.65 1.20 9.09
N PHE A 66 -8.46 0.59 8.28
CA PHE A 66 -8.15 0.23 6.92
C PHE A 66 -9.33 0.53 6.01
N SER A 67 -9.04 1.07 4.83
CA SER A 67 -10.00 1.17 3.73
C SER A 67 -9.29 0.97 2.41
N GLU A 68 -9.92 0.25 1.47
CA GLU A 68 -9.39 0.06 0.13
C GLU A 68 -10.48 0.11 -0.94
N ILE A 69 -10.04 0.46 -2.14
CA ILE A 69 -10.81 0.36 -3.38
C ILE A 69 -10.02 -0.53 -4.32
N VAL A 70 -10.62 -1.65 -4.73
CA VAL A 70 -10.02 -2.63 -5.63
C VAL A 70 -10.55 -2.40 -7.03
N LEU A 71 -9.65 -2.06 -7.96
CA LEU A 71 -9.91 -1.94 -9.38
C LEU A 71 -9.11 -3.03 -10.12
N ASP A 72 -9.39 -3.27 -11.40
CA ASP A 72 -8.78 -4.39 -12.17
C ASP A 72 -7.24 -4.40 -12.11
N ASP A 73 -6.62 -3.25 -12.28
CA ASP A 73 -5.17 -3.07 -12.41
C ASP A 73 -4.58 -2.11 -11.36
N ILE A 74 -5.42 -1.59 -10.47
CA ILE A 74 -5.05 -0.58 -9.47
C ILE A 74 -5.72 -0.92 -8.13
N LEU A 75 -4.94 -0.87 -7.07
CA LEU A 75 -5.43 -0.90 -5.69
C LEU A 75 -5.11 0.43 -5.03
N VAL A 76 -6.10 1.07 -4.44
CA VAL A 76 -5.92 2.27 -3.62
C VAL A 76 -6.37 1.93 -2.21
N PHE A 77 -5.54 2.23 -1.22
CA PHE A 77 -5.88 1.95 0.16
C PHE A 77 -5.37 3.04 1.11
N ARG A 78 -6.03 3.18 2.23
CA ARG A 78 -5.62 3.98 3.37
C ARG A 78 -5.46 3.08 4.58
N VAL A 79 -4.31 3.16 5.24
CA VAL A 79 -4.03 2.45 6.48
C VAL A 79 -3.70 3.46 7.57
N TYR A 80 -4.31 3.31 8.72
CA TYR A 80 -3.97 3.99 9.95
C TYR A 80 -3.52 2.96 11.00
N SER A 81 -2.46 3.27 11.72
CA SER A 81 -1.99 2.52 12.87
C SER A 81 -1.77 3.45 14.06
N GLY A 82 -2.41 3.16 15.19
CA GLY A 82 -2.28 3.95 16.42
C GLY A 82 -0.95 3.73 17.13
N LEU A 83 -0.25 2.62 16.87
CA LEU A 83 1.05 2.31 17.46
C LEU A 83 2.10 2.07 16.38
N ALA A 84 3.35 2.37 16.73
CA ALA A 84 4.51 2.18 15.87
C ALA A 84 4.64 0.72 15.43
N LEU A 85 4.88 0.53 14.12
CA LEU A 85 4.99 -0.77 13.50
C LEU A 85 6.31 -0.90 12.73
N ARG A 86 6.86 -2.11 12.76
CA ARG A 86 7.78 -2.60 11.74
C ARG A 86 7.03 -3.61 10.89
N GLN A 87 7.06 -3.40 9.60
CA GLN A 87 6.26 -4.13 8.63
C GLN A 87 7.20 -4.76 7.60
N SER A 88 7.16 -6.09 7.46
CA SER A 88 7.74 -6.79 6.32
C SER A 88 6.65 -6.96 5.29
N CYS A 89 6.85 -6.41 4.10
CA CYS A 89 5.83 -6.27 3.06
C CYS A 89 6.29 -6.83 1.74
N GLN A 90 5.39 -7.48 1.01
CA GLN A 90 5.57 -7.85 -0.38
C GLN A 90 4.29 -7.63 -1.17
N VAL A 91 4.38 -6.81 -2.21
CA VAL A 91 3.27 -6.52 -3.14
C VAL A 91 3.27 -7.56 -4.27
N TRP A 92 2.13 -7.78 -4.93
CA TRP A 92 2.04 -8.74 -6.04
C TRP A 92 3.01 -8.43 -7.18
N PRO A 93 3.54 -9.44 -7.89
CA PRO A 93 4.49 -9.27 -8.98
C PRO A 93 3.92 -8.43 -10.14
N ASN A 94 4.82 -7.82 -10.92
CA ASN A 94 4.50 -6.98 -12.08
C ASN A 94 3.64 -5.76 -11.72
N SER A 95 3.91 -5.17 -10.57
CA SER A 95 3.29 -3.95 -10.10
C SER A 95 4.29 -3.00 -9.48
N PHE A 96 3.86 -1.80 -9.13
CA PHE A 96 4.59 -0.86 -8.30
C PHE A 96 3.69 -0.33 -7.21
N TRP A 97 4.18 -0.32 -6.00
CA TRP A 97 3.56 0.35 -4.88
C TRP A 97 4.11 1.75 -4.72
N PHE A 98 3.21 2.67 -4.37
CA PHE A 98 3.49 4.04 -3.97
C PHE A 98 2.86 4.29 -2.61
N GLY A 99 3.69 4.59 -1.61
CA GLY A 99 3.26 4.92 -0.26
C GLY A 99 3.36 6.42 -0.02
N ILE A 100 2.24 7.05 0.26
CA ILE A 100 2.10 8.49 0.41
C ILE A 100 1.76 8.78 1.88
N PRO A 101 2.76 9.14 2.72
CA PRO A 101 2.51 9.47 4.12
C PRO A 101 1.57 10.67 4.26
N ALA A 102 0.77 10.71 5.31
CA ALA A 102 0.05 11.94 5.68
C ALA A 102 1.03 13.08 5.90
N THR A 103 0.61 14.30 5.56
CA THR A 103 1.49 15.49 5.59
C THR A 103 1.85 15.97 6.99
N ARG A 104 1.31 15.35 8.05
CA ARG A 104 1.53 15.75 9.45
C ARG A 104 1.90 14.54 10.27
N GLY A 105 2.94 14.67 11.09
CA GLY A 105 3.39 13.65 12.03
C GLY A 105 4.88 13.33 11.90
N GLU A 106 5.30 12.31 12.64
CA GLU A 106 6.65 11.77 12.57
C GLU A 106 6.90 11.06 11.25
N GLN A 107 8.17 10.93 10.89
CA GLN A 107 8.57 10.36 9.61
C GLN A 107 8.62 8.82 9.70
N GLY A 108 8.13 8.15 8.66
CA GLY A 108 8.34 6.72 8.47
C GLY A 108 9.68 6.42 7.79
N PHE A 109 10.04 5.14 7.76
CA PHE A 109 11.24 4.67 7.09
C PHE A 109 10.90 3.55 6.12
N ILE A 110 11.56 3.55 4.95
CA ILE A 110 11.53 2.43 4.00
C ILE A 110 12.94 1.83 3.92
N GLY A 111 13.10 0.62 4.50
CA GLY A 111 14.42 0.11 4.82
C GLY A 111 15.16 1.07 5.76
N SER A 112 16.34 1.53 5.35
CA SER A 112 17.13 2.51 6.09
C SER A 112 16.87 3.98 5.70
N GLN A 113 16.04 4.23 4.70
CA GLN A 113 15.77 5.58 4.19
C GLN A 113 14.60 6.21 4.92
N CYS A 114 14.84 7.37 5.56
CA CYS A 114 13.79 8.19 6.13
C CYS A 114 12.96 8.83 5.01
N LEU A 115 11.63 8.76 5.11
CA LEU A 115 10.71 9.39 4.17
C LEU A 115 10.47 10.85 4.56
N GLY A 116 11.02 11.75 3.78
CA GLY A 116 10.82 13.18 3.96
C GLY A 116 9.37 13.63 3.67
N SER A 117 9.02 14.83 4.13
CA SER A 117 7.69 15.41 3.91
C SER A 117 7.35 15.59 2.42
N ALA A 118 8.36 15.84 1.58
CA ALA A 118 8.25 16.01 0.13
C ALA A 118 8.48 14.69 -0.63
N GLU A 119 8.46 13.54 0.04
CA GLU A 119 8.72 12.25 -0.60
C GLU A 119 7.51 11.32 -0.51
N ILE A 120 7.42 10.43 -1.49
CA ILE A 120 6.57 9.24 -1.49
C ILE A 120 7.46 8.01 -1.61
N ALA A 121 7.13 6.97 -0.85
CA ALA A 121 7.81 5.68 -0.98
C ALA A 121 7.45 4.99 -2.29
N THR A 122 8.34 4.18 -2.84
CA THR A 122 8.01 3.29 -3.96
C THR A 122 8.77 1.97 -3.86
N ARG A 123 8.12 0.89 -4.28
CA ARG A 123 8.72 -0.44 -4.39
C ARG A 123 8.14 -1.21 -5.57
N PRO A 124 8.99 -1.93 -6.31
CA PRO A 124 8.50 -2.89 -7.31
C PRO A 124 7.84 -4.08 -6.61
N GLY A 125 6.78 -4.59 -7.18
CA GLY A 125 6.11 -5.81 -6.72
C GLY A 125 6.98 -7.06 -6.88
N GLY A 126 6.67 -8.10 -6.10
CA GLY A 126 7.45 -9.34 -6.05
C GLY A 126 8.75 -9.24 -5.24
N THR A 127 9.06 -8.07 -4.67
CA THR A 127 10.25 -7.85 -3.84
C THR A 127 9.82 -7.51 -2.42
N GLU A 128 10.41 -8.21 -1.46
CA GLU A 128 10.20 -7.92 -0.03
C GLU A 128 10.89 -6.61 0.36
N PHE A 129 10.24 -5.84 1.22
CA PHE A 129 10.80 -4.62 1.79
C PHE A 129 10.29 -4.38 3.21
N GLU A 130 11.05 -3.62 3.98
CA GLU A 130 10.68 -3.20 5.31
C GLU A 130 10.13 -1.77 5.29
N LEU A 131 9.01 -1.55 5.98
CA LEU A 131 8.44 -0.25 6.27
C LEU A 131 8.32 -0.09 7.79
N SER A 132 8.88 0.98 8.33
CA SER A 132 8.75 1.33 9.75
C SER A 132 7.96 2.62 9.89
N THR A 133 6.91 2.58 10.70
CA THR A 133 6.02 3.71 10.93
C THR A 133 5.98 4.06 12.40
N PRO A 134 5.93 5.36 12.77
CA PRO A 134 5.78 5.79 14.15
C PRO A 134 4.36 5.55 14.68
N ASP A 135 4.11 5.97 15.92
CA ASP A 135 2.76 6.02 16.49
C ASP A 135 1.88 7.01 15.72
N ASP A 136 0.58 6.77 15.73
CA ASP A 136 -0.44 7.65 15.11
C ASP A 136 -0.17 7.96 13.63
N TYR A 137 0.12 6.91 12.85
CA TYR A 137 0.57 7.06 11.47
C TYR A 137 -0.50 6.67 10.45
N THR A 138 -0.67 7.52 9.45
CA THR A 138 -1.54 7.24 8.31
C THR A 138 -0.75 7.27 7.00
N ILE A 139 -0.94 6.24 6.18
CA ILE A 139 -0.38 6.16 4.84
C ILE A 139 -1.49 5.87 3.83
N LEU A 140 -1.44 6.57 2.71
CA LEU A 140 -2.19 6.24 1.52
C LEU A 140 -1.30 5.37 0.63
N GLY A 141 -1.77 4.19 0.27
CA GLY A 141 -1.08 3.30 -0.66
C GLY A 141 -1.79 3.26 -2.00
N VAL A 142 -1.02 3.27 -3.07
CA VAL A 142 -1.50 3.01 -4.43
C VAL A 142 -0.63 1.92 -5.01
N VAL A 143 -1.25 0.84 -5.50
CA VAL A 143 -0.53 -0.18 -6.26
C VAL A 143 -1.06 -0.18 -7.68
N ILE A 144 -0.15 -0.11 -8.65
CA ILE A 144 -0.49 0.00 -10.07
C ILE A 144 0.25 -1.11 -10.82
N SER A 145 -0.45 -1.83 -11.70
CA SER A 145 0.19 -2.82 -12.56
C SER A 145 1.22 -2.17 -13.49
N GLU A 146 2.30 -2.89 -13.78
CA GLU A 146 3.33 -2.42 -14.72
C GLU A 146 2.75 -2.15 -16.12
N ASP A 147 1.75 -2.93 -16.53
CA ASP A 147 1.04 -2.74 -17.81
C ASP A 147 0.33 -1.38 -17.86
N VAL A 148 -0.30 -0.92 -16.78
CA VAL A 148 -0.94 0.40 -16.69
C VAL A 148 0.11 1.51 -16.77
N ILE A 149 1.19 1.39 -15.99
CA ILE A 149 2.28 2.37 -16.01
C ILE A 149 2.87 2.47 -17.41
N THR A 150 3.16 1.33 -18.05
CA THR A 150 3.74 1.29 -19.39
C THR A 150 2.84 1.94 -20.43
N ARG A 151 1.54 1.65 -20.40
CA ARG A 151 0.56 2.26 -21.31
C ARG A 151 0.52 3.78 -21.17
N HIS A 152 0.53 4.28 -19.95
CA HIS A 152 0.47 5.73 -19.69
C HIS A 152 1.82 6.42 -19.90
N ALA A 153 2.93 5.79 -19.51
CA ALA A 153 4.26 6.30 -19.75
C ALA A 153 4.63 6.35 -21.25
N GLY A 154 3.95 5.58 -22.09
CA GLY A 154 4.07 5.65 -23.56
C GLY A 154 3.77 7.05 -24.11
N PHE A 155 2.91 7.82 -23.47
CA PHE A 155 2.66 9.23 -23.79
C PHE A 155 3.84 10.15 -23.45
N LEU A 156 4.76 9.72 -22.61
CA LEU A 156 5.96 10.48 -22.18
C LEU A 156 7.21 10.16 -23.02
N HIS A 157 7.08 9.46 -24.12
CA HIS A 157 8.15 9.06 -25.07
C HIS A 157 9.24 8.12 -24.54
N HIS A 158 9.28 7.79 -23.25
CA HIS A 158 10.33 6.94 -22.63
C HIS A 158 9.81 6.06 -21.49
N PRO A 159 8.89 5.10 -21.74
CA PRO A 159 8.32 4.25 -20.70
C PRO A 159 9.38 3.42 -19.95
N GLU A 160 10.41 2.94 -20.65
CA GLU A 160 11.50 2.17 -20.07
C GLU A 160 12.32 2.96 -19.04
N ARG A 161 12.46 4.28 -19.22
CA ARG A 161 13.14 5.14 -18.23
C ARG A 161 12.34 5.29 -16.95
N VAL A 162 11.01 5.41 -17.07
CA VAL A 162 10.11 5.48 -15.92
C VAL A 162 10.19 4.19 -15.13
N LEU A 163 10.07 3.05 -15.77
CA LEU A 163 10.17 1.74 -15.11
C LEU A 163 11.55 1.52 -14.48
N HIS A 164 12.63 1.91 -15.18
CA HIS A 164 13.98 1.83 -14.64
C HIS A 164 14.14 2.67 -13.36
N MET A 165 13.64 3.90 -13.38
CA MET A 165 13.63 4.77 -12.21
C MET A 165 12.87 4.14 -11.05
N LEU A 166 11.63 3.66 -11.28
CA LEU A 166 10.80 3.05 -10.24
C LEU A 166 11.40 1.77 -9.64
N ARG A 167 12.17 1.00 -10.43
CA ARG A 167 12.86 -0.20 -9.94
C ARG A 167 14.09 0.10 -9.09
N ASN A 168 14.71 1.28 -9.25
CA ASN A 168 16.00 1.61 -8.63
C ASN A 168 15.90 2.67 -7.51
N GLN A 169 14.72 3.25 -7.30
CA GLN A 169 14.50 4.24 -6.24
C GLN A 169 13.58 3.67 -5.16
N SER A 170 13.80 4.10 -3.92
CA SER A 170 12.96 3.73 -2.77
C SER A 170 12.01 4.84 -2.38
N ALA A 171 12.32 6.07 -2.79
CA ALA A 171 11.51 7.24 -2.58
C ALA A 171 11.59 8.16 -3.80
N LEU A 172 10.51 8.85 -4.07
CA LEU A 172 10.38 9.84 -5.14
C LEU A 172 10.09 11.19 -4.52
N GLU A 173 10.86 12.21 -4.91
CA GLU A 173 10.58 13.59 -4.53
C GLU A 173 9.34 14.08 -5.30
N VAL A 174 8.38 14.65 -4.57
CA VAL A 174 7.14 15.22 -5.13
C VAL A 174 6.87 16.59 -4.53
N LYS A 175 6.32 17.49 -5.33
CA LYS A 175 5.88 18.78 -4.79
C LYS A 175 4.72 18.57 -3.83
N GLU A 176 4.75 19.27 -2.70
CA GLU A 176 3.75 19.16 -1.65
C GLU A 176 2.31 19.38 -2.16
N GLN A 177 2.12 20.29 -3.08
CA GLN A 177 0.81 20.51 -3.73
C GLN A 177 0.30 19.27 -4.48
N HIS A 178 1.18 18.46 -5.09
CA HIS A 178 0.76 17.24 -5.78
C HIS A 178 0.44 16.14 -4.77
N LYS A 179 1.21 16.04 -3.69
CA LYS A 179 0.94 15.13 -2.59
C LYS A 179 -0.42 15.43 -1.95
N ALA A 180 -0.70 16.71 -1.65
CA ALA A 180 -1.98 17.15 -1.12
C ALA A 180 -3.15 16.87 -2.09
N ALA A 181 -2.94 17.04 -3.40
CA ALA A 181 -3.95 16.73 -4.42
C ALA A 181 -4.28 15.23 -4.47
N LEU A 182 -3.28 14.34 -4.37
CA LEU A 182 -3.49 12.89 -4.29
C LEU A 182 -4.30 12.51 -3.04
N TRP A 183 -3.97 13.08 -1.87
CA TRP A 183 -4.73 12.88 -0.65
C TRP A 183 -6.18 13.36 -0.79
N GLY A 184 -6.39 14.56 -1.33
CA GLY A 184 -7.73 15.12 -1.55
C GLY A 184 -8.57 14.29 -2.51
N PHE A 185 -7.96 13.73 -3.56
CA PHE A 185 -8.64 12.86 -4.51
C PHE A 185 -9.15 11.58 -3.85
N VAL A 186 -8.31 10.90 -3.07
CA VAL A 186 -8.70 9.63 -2.42
C VAL A 186 -9.70 9.84 -1.27
N GLN A 187 -9.70 10.98 -0.61
CA GLN A 187 -10.69 11.28 0.44
C GLN A 187 -12.09 11.57 -0.10
N GLN A 188 -12.22 11.82 -1.40
CA GLN A 188 -13.50 12.13 -2.06
C GLN A 188 -14.07 10.91 -2.82
N ALA A 189 -13.26 9.87 -3.01
CA ALA A 189 -13.67 8.62 -3.65
C ALA A 189 -14.32 7.67 -2.64
#